data_f70d2986095eed989e1e65252d8bce11
#
_entry.id   f70d2986095eed989e1e65252d8bce11
#
_cell.length_a   1.000
_cell.length_b   1.000
_cell.length_c   1.000
_cell.angle_alpha   90.00
_cell.angle_beta   90.00
_cell.angle_gamma   90.00
#
_symmetry.space_group_name_H-M   'P 1'
#
loop_
_entity.id
_entity.type
_entity.pdbx_description
1 polymer ?
#
loop_
_entity_poly.entity_id
_entity_poly.type
_entity_poly.pdbx_seq_one_letter_code
_entity_poly.pdbx_strand_id
1 'polypeptide(L)'
;MNRRDGLVNHLTESELWQLASQYPFFLRRSQRVQQMGQKRNAQSRMGRDFHGYAPYRSGEDVRHVDWPVFARTGSLFVRRYEDESFGRIMLVVDASGSMGVDGGSKWLWSRQLASVLGFAALQAGHQVIIAVCHRQQVLFSRPFHGQDCAADLFTYLAATRPAGSVDLSQAVDAIRSRNAYGRVVFFSDFMTEIKVDTRLAWLTGLAERCCLVRLLKPNELIVEHDQISDPESARRHIFSAGGRQVFQSRLAAFEQAFHDAVARLGLPLVDLQVGDDFHVACNSVMAEFGVGKTRHQAV
;
A
#
# COMPACT_ATOMS: atom_id res chain seq x y z
N MET A 1 18.54 27.19 -22.71
CA MET A 1 17.57 27.78 -21.77
C MET A 1 16.22 27.15 -22.05
N ASN A 2 16.04 25.92 -21.53
CA ASN A 2 14.82 25.14 -21.77
C ASN A 2 14.24 24.84 -20.38
N ARG A 3 13.29 25.69 -19.95
CA ARG A 3 12.45 25.45 -18.79
C ARG A 3 11.50 24.29 -19.11
N ARG A 4 11.88 23.09 -18.72
CA ARG A 4 10.96 22.00 -18.39
C ARG A 4 11.11 21.70 -16.90
N ASP A 5 10.86 22.69 -16.08
CA ASP A 5 10.47 22.44 -14.71
C ASP A 5 9.11 21.75 -14.82
N GLY A 6 9.14 20.41 -14.70
CA GLY A 6 7.94 19.60 -14.73
C GLY A 6 7.02 20.04 -13.60
N LEU A 7 6.01 20.82 -13.95
CA LEU A 7 4.84 21.06 -13.12
C LEU A 7 4.30 19.67 -12.75
N VAL A 8 4.56 19.26 -11.51
CA VAL A 8 3.89 18.10 -10.93
C VAL A 8 2.39 18.44 -11.00
N ASN A 9 1.66 17.79 -11.89
CA ASN A 9 0.25 18.08 -12.09
C ASN A 9 -0.52 17.83 -10.80
N HIS A 10 -1.02 18.90 -10.21
CA HIS A 10 -1.97 18.86 -9.12
C HIS A 10 -3.32 18.38 -9.65
N LEU A 11 -3.54 17.07 -9.63
CA LEU A 11 -4.84 16.53 -9.99
C LEU A 11 -5.88 16.90 -8.92
N THR A 12 -7.03 17.35 -9.37
CA THR A 12 -8.18 17.62 -8.51
C THR A 12 -8.79 16.32 -7.99
N GLU A 13 -9.59 16.40 -6.95
CA GLU A 13 -10.30 15.24 -6.41
C GLU A 13 -11.15 14.54 -7.49
N SER A 14 -11.84 15.31 -8.34
CA SER A 14 -12.66 14.77 -9.43
C SER A 14 -11.83 14.03 -10.49
N GLU A 15 -10.64 14.53 -10.84
CA GLU A 15 -9.74 13.86 -11.78
C GLU A 15 -9.18 12.57 -11.18
N LEU A 16 -8.80 12.57 -9.89
CA LEU A 16 -8.37 11.36 -9.19
C LEU A 16 -9.49 10.31 -9.12
N TRP A 17 -10.73 10.75 -8.90
CA TRP A 17 -11.90 9.89 -8.89
C TRP A 17 -12.18 9.28 -10.27
N GLN A 18 -12.15 10.08 -11.32
CA GLN A 18 -12.30 9.59 -12.69
C GLN A 18 -11.22 8.57 -13.05
N LEU A 19 -9.98 8.86 -12.67
CA LEU A 19 -8.86 7.95 -12.89
C LEU A 19 -9.07 6.63 -12.13
N ALA A 20 -9.44 6.69 -10.87
CA ALA A 20 -9.69 5.50 -10.05
C ALA A 20 -10.81 4.62 -10.63
N SER A 21 -11.83 5.23 -11.24
CA SER A 21 -12.95 4.51 -11.86
C SER A 21 -12.54 3.66 -13.06
N GLN A 22 -11.37 3.90 -13.64
CA GLN A 22 -10.83 3.10 -14.74
C GLN A 22 -10.17 1.80 -14.26
N TYR A 23 -9.92 1.67 -12.95
CA TYR A 23 -9.24 0.52 -12.37
C TYR A 23 -10.22 -0.41 -11.66
N PRO A 24 -10.58 -1.56 -12.25
CA PRO A 24 -11.34 -2.58 -11.53
C PRO A 24 -10.47 -3.18 -10.43
N PHE A 25 -10.89 -3.01 -9.20
CA PHE A 25 -10.12 -3.46 -8.04
C PHE A 25 -10.59 -4.85 -7.59
N PHE A 26 -9.72 -5.85 -7.73
CA PHE A 26 -9.99 -7.21 -7.24
C PHE A 26 -8.86 -7.67 -6.32
N LEU A 27 -9.14 -7.84 -5.04
CA LEU A 27 -8.20 -8.51 -4.15
C LEU A 27 -8.11 -10.00 -4.53
N ARG A 28 -6.95 -10.46 -5.02
CA ARG A 28 -6.70 -11.89 -5.15
C ARG A 28 -6.73 -12.53 -3.77
N ARG A 29 -7.57 -13.53 -3.57
CA ARG A 29 -7.56 -14.38 -2.38
C ARG A 29 -6.19 -15.05 -2.27
N SER A 30 -5.48 -14.86 -1.16
CA SER A 30 -4.38 -15.74 -0.83
C SER A 30 -4.98 -17.10 -0.42
N GLN A 31 -4.61 -18.17 -1.09
CA GLN A 31 -5.13 -19.53 -0.84
C GLN A 31 -4.87 -20.03 0.59
N ARG A 32 -3.96 -19.41 1.35
CA ARG A 32 -3.63 -19.77 2.74
C ARG A 32 -4.66 -19.33 3.79
N VAL A 33 -5.52 -18.37 3.49
CA VAL A 33 -6.57 -17.93 4.45
C VAL A 33 -7.63 -19.02 4.65
N GLN A 34 -7.75 -19.99 3.76
CA GLN A 34 -8.69 -21.10 3.90
C GLN A 34 -8.34 -22.08 5.04
N GLN A 35 -7.08 -22.17 5.47
CA GLN A 35 -6.68 -23.13 6.51
C GLN A 35 -6.68 -22.57 7.94
N MET A 36 -6.63 -21.26 8.12
CA MET A 36 -6.63 -20.60 9.45
C MET A 36 -8.01 -20.10 9.92
N GLY A 37 -9.04 -20.22 9.10
CA GLY A 37 -10.39 -19.68 9.35
C GLY A 37 -11.29 -20.52 10.28
N GLN A 38 -10.80 -21.57 10.94
CA GLN A 38 -11.65 -22.46 11.75
C GLN A 38 -11.99 -21.96 13.17
N LYS A 39 -11.48 -20.82 13.62
CA LYS A 39 -11.83 -20.28 14.94
C LYS A 39 -11.97 -18.77 14.92
N ARG A 40 -13.08 -18.22 14.44
CA ARG A 40 -13.58 -16.92 14.95
C ARG A 40 -15.00 -16.59 14.50
N ASN A 41 -15.86 -16.49 15.49
CA ASN A 41 -17.10 -15.71 15.66
C ASN A 41 -18.27 -15.84 14.69
N ALA A 42 -19.29 -16.53 15.19
CA ALA A 42 -20.65 -16.70 14.70
C ALA A 42 -21.54 -15.44 14.75
N GLN A 43 -21.01 -14.22 14.56
CA GLN A 43 -21.79 -12.99 14.77
C GLN A 43 -21.93 -12.05 13.57
N SER A 44 -21.60 -12.45 12.34
CA SER A 44 -21.93 -11.65 11.15
C SER A 44 -22.83 -12.44 10.22
N ARG A 45 -24.13 -12.30 10.41
CA ARG A 45 -25.19 -12.97 9.62
C ARG A 45 -25.78 -12.11 8.48
N MET A 46 -25.13 -11.01 8.09
CA MET A 46 -25.60 -10.16 6.99
C MET A 46 -24.52 -10.03 5.92
N GLY A 47 -24.80 -10.50 4.69
CA GLY A 47 -23.99 -10.29 3.50
C GLY A 47 -23.11 -11.48 3.08
N ARG A 48 -23.66 -12.70 3.09
CA ARG A 48 -22.98 -13.87 2.50
C ARG A 48 -23.74 -14.28 1.25
N ASP A 49 -23.18 -14.05 0.07
CA ASP A 49 -23.74 -14.60 -1.15
C ASP A 49 -23.51 -16.10 -1.22
N PHE A 50 -24.58 -16.83 -1.61
CA PHE A 50 -24.53 -18.27 -1.77
C PHE A 50 -23.68 -18.61 -3.00
N HIS A 51 -22.53 -19.27 -2.78
CA HIS A 51 -21.62 -19.67 -3.84
C HIS A 51 -21.93 -21.04 -4.44
N GLY A 52 -22.50 -21.96 -3.65
CA GLY A 52 -22.81 -23.31 -4.11
C GLY A 52 -22.80 -24.34 -2.99
N TYR A 53 -22.90 -25.60 -3.41
CA TYR A 53 -22.86 -26.76 -2.53
C TYR A 53 -21.52 -27.49 -2.66
N ALA A 54 -20.94 -27.94 -1.54
CA ALA A 54 -19.83 -28.87 -1.51
C ALA A 54 -20.24 -30.15 -0.75
N PRO A 55 -19.73 -31.34 -1.13
CA PRO A 55 -19.97 -32.54 -0.35
C PRO A 55 -19.45 -32.38 1.08
N TYR A 56 -20.23 -32.81 2.06
CA TYR A 56 -19.81 -32.81 3.47
C TYR A 56 -18.61 -33.74 3.67
N ARG A 57 -17.64 -33.27 4.43
CA ARG A 57 -16.50 -34.08 4.85
C ARG A 57 -16.55 -34.29 6.36
N SER A 58 -16.17 -35.49 6.81
CA SER A 58 -16.11 -35.82 8.24
C SER A 58 -15.22 -34.82 8.99
N GLY A 59 -15.79 -34.21 10.04
CA GLY A 59 -15.12 -33.15 10.84
C GLY A 59 -15.57 -31.71 10.51
N GLU A 60 -16.39 -31.50 9.46
CA GLU A 60 -17.03 -30.20 9.20
C GLU A 60 -18.23 -29.98 10.15
N ASP A 61 -18.54 -28.71 10.45
CA ASP A 61 -19.67 -28.37 11.33
C ASP A 61 -21.00 -28.70 10.66
N VAL A 62 -21.74 -29.62 11.23
CA VAL A 62 -23.05 -30.11 10.74
C VAL A 62 -24.12 -29.02 10.67
N ARG A 63 -23.92 -27.88 11.32
CA ARG A 63 -24.82 -26.71 11.25
C ARG A 63 -24.83 -26.05 9.87
N HIS A 64 -23.82 -26.31 9.05
CA HIS A 64 -23.71 -25.81 7.68
C HIS A 64 -24.29 -26.80 6.66
N VAL A 65 -24.76 -27.98 7.06
CA VAL A 65 -25.41 -28.94 6.20
C VAL A 65 -26.78 -28.42 5.75
N ASP A 66 -27.05 -28.53 4.44
CA ASP A 66 -28.35 -28.22 3.86
C ASP A 66 -29.30 -29.42 3.99
N TRP A 67 -30.07 -29.45 5.05
CA TRP A 67 -31.01 -30.53 5.32
C TRP A 67 -32.11 -30.70 4.25
N PRO A 68 -32.67 -29.63 3.64
CA PRO A 68 -33.54 -29.74 2.48
C PRO A 68 -32.91 -30.42 1.27
N VAL A 69 -31.63 -30.17 0.98
CA VAL A 69 -30.90 -30.85 -0.10
C VAL A 69 -30.68 -32.32 0.26
N PHE A 70 -30.29 -32.61 1.48
CA PHE A 70 -30.14 -33.98 1.97
C PHE A 70 -31.45 -34.77 1.82
N ALA A 71 -32.59 -34.20 2.20
CA ALA A 71 -33.89 -34.84 2.10
C ALA A 71 -34.28 -35.20 0.65
N ARG A 72 -33.80 -34.47 -0.35
CA ARG A 72 -34.07 -34.71 -1.77
C ARG A 72 -33.10 -35.67 -2.44
N THR A 73 -31.82 -35.61 -2.01
CA THR A 73 -30.71 -36.27 -2.72
C THR A 73 -30.12 -37.45 -1.97
N GLY A 74 -30.40 -37.58 -0.67
CA GLY A 74 -29.77 -38.56 0.21
C GLY A 74 -28.28 -38.32 0.48
N SER A 75 -27.73 -37.24 -0.06
CA SER A 75 -26.31 -36.91 0.09
C SER A 75 -26.11 -35.64 0.95
N LEU A 76 -25.16 -35.69 1.85
CA LEU A 76 -24.84 -34.54 2.71
C LEU A 76 -24.05 -33.48 1.95
N PHE A 77 -24.62 -32.30 1.80
CA PHE A 77 -24.00 -31.13 1.23
C PHE A 77 -23.94 -30.00 2.24
N VAL A 78 -22.81 -29.28 2.22
CA VAL A 78 -22.59 -28.07 3.02
C VAL A 78 -22.78 -26.86 2.11
N ARG A 79 -23.55 -25.89 2.56
CA ARG A 79 -23.68 -24.60 1.89
C ARG A 79 -22.33 -23.89 1.96
N ARG A 80 -21.74 -23.61 0.82
CA ARG A 80 -20.58 -22.74 0.69
C ARG A 80 -21.08 -21.34 0.39
N TYR A 81 -20.86 -20.47 1.34
CA TYR A 81 -21.05 -19.04 1.15
C TYR A 81 -19.72 -18.46 0.72
N GLU A 82 -19.70 -17.64 -0.31
CA GLU A 82 -18.60 -16.72 -0.49
C GLU A 82 -18.71 -15.71 0.65
N ASP A 83 -17.75 -15.76 1.57
CA ASP A 83 -17.47 -14.56 2.32
C ASP A 83 -17.00 -13.56 1.25
N GLU A 84 -17.86 -12.65 0.81
CA GLU A 84 -17.43 -11.34 0.37
C GLU A 84 -16.73 -10.72 1.57
N SER A 85 -15.54 -11.20 1.84
CA SER A 85 -14.66 -10.54 2.79
C SER A 85 -14.27 -9.26 2.08
N PHE A 86 -15.09 -8.23 2.25
CA PHE A 86 -14.68 -6.87 1.96
C PHE A 86 -13.31 -6.71 2.57
N GLY A 87 -12.27 -6.84 1.74
CA GLY A 87 -10.91 -6.83 2.22
C GLY A 87 -10.66 -5.49 2.90
N ARG A 88 -9.94 -5.50 3.99
CA ARG A 88 -9.46 -4.27 4.62
C ARG A 88 -8.12 -3.92 4.00
N ILE A 89 -8.01 -2.69 3.55
CA ILE A 89 -6.80 -2.15 2.94
C ILE A 89 -6.29 -1.03 3.83
N MET A 90 -5.01 -1.07 4.14
CA MET A 90 -4.34 0.01 4.84
C MET A 90 -3.34 0.69 3.91
N LEU A 91 -3.50 1.98 3.74
CA LEU A 91 -2.59 2.84 2.99
C LEU A 91 -1.70 3.58 4.00
N VAL A 92 -0.44 3.23 4.02
CA VAL A 92 0.56 3.84 4.91
C VAL A 92 1.33 4.87 4.10
N VAL A 93 1.22 6.13 4.49
CA VAL A 93 1.83 7.24 3.77
C VAL A 93 2.87 7.90 4.66
N ASP A 94 4.09 7.93 4.18
CA ASP A 94 5.20 8.60 4.82
C ASP A 94 5.09 10.12 4.62
N ALA A 95 5.05 10.85 5.71
CA ALA A 95 5.05 12.32 5.76
C ALA A 95 6.30 12.85 6.48
N SER A 96 7.45 12.19 6.27
CA SER A 96 8.76 12.68 6.72
C SER A 96 9.20 13.94 5.98
N GLY A 97 10.20 14.61 6.51
CA GLY A 97 10.78 15.81 5.91
C GLY A 97 11.31 15.58 4.49
N SER A 98 11.88 14.41 4.22
CA SER A 98 12.39 14.03 2.90
C SER A 98 11.30 14.00 1.81
N MET A 99 10.06 13.64 2.18
CA MET A 99 8.91 13.68 1.26
C MET A 99 8.47 15.09 0.91
N GLY A 100 8.81 16.07 1.76
CA GLY A 100 8.48 17.49 1.60
C GLY A 100 9.48 18.32 0.81
N VAL A 101 10.62 17.77 0.44
CA VAL A 101 11.71 18.50 -0.27
C VAL A 101 11.22 19.02 -1.63
N ASP A 102 11.77 20.18 -2.05
CA ASP A 102 11.51 20.81 -3.36
C ASP A 102 10.04 20.95 -3.68
N GLY A 103 9.30 21.61 -2.80
CA GLY A 103 7.88 21.87 -2.98
C GLY A 103 6.96 20.69 -2.70
N GLY A 104 7.50 19.58 -2.14
CA GLY A 104 6.69 18.44 -1.70
C GLY A 104 6.16 17.57 -2.83
N SER A 105 6.88 17.48 -3.94
CA SER A 105 6.45 16.71 -5.11
C SER A 105 6.30 15.20 -4.81
N LYS A 106 7.20 14.58 -4.02
CA LYS A 106 7.05 13.19 -3.57
C LYS A 106 5.80 13.02 -2.71
N TRP A 107 5.58 13.94 -1.77
CA TRP A 107 4.38 13.96 -0.92
C TRP A 107 3.10 14.09 -1.74
N LEU A 108 3.08 14.98 -2.72
CA LEU A 108 1.93 15.16 -3.60
C LEU A 108 1.62 13.86 -4.36
N TRP A 109 2.63 13.23 -4.95
CA TRP A 109 2.48 11.98 -5.67
C TRP A 109 1.99 10.84 -4.78
N SER A 110 2.57 10.71 -3.58
CA SER A 110 2.14 9.67 -2.64
C SER A 110 0.67 9.84 -2.25
N ARG A 111 0.23 11.07 -1.98
CA ARG A 111 -1.19 11.35 -1.68
C ARG A 111 -2.11 11.05 -2.86
N GLN A 112 -1.73 11.45 -4.07
CA GLN A 112 -2.53 11.21 -5.27
C GLN A 112 -2.64 9.72 -5.58
N LEU A 113 -1.53 8.96 -5.53
CA LEU A 113 -1.53 7.51 -5.73
C LEU A 113 -2.34 6.80 -4.64
N ALA A 114 -2.18 7.18 -3.38
CA ALA A 114 -2.96 6.64 -2.28
C ALA A 114 -4.47 6.95 -2.43
N SER A 115 -4.82 8.14 -2.95
CA SER A 115 -6.21 8.50 -3.24
C SER A 115 -6.80 7.64 -4.35
N VAL A 116 -6.08 7.47 -5.47
CA VAL A 116 -6.55 6.63 -6.58
C VAL A 116 -6.76 5.19 -6.13
N LEU A 117 -5.79 4.62 -5.40
CA LEU A 117 -5.88 3.26 -4.89
C LEU A 117 -7.02 3.12 -3.86
N GLY A 118 -7.14 4.10 -2.95
CA GLY A 118 -8.21 4.13 -1.95
C GLY A 118 -9.59 4.27 -2.58
N PHE A 119 -9.76 5.15 -3.56
CA PHE A 119 -11.02 5.32 -4.28
C PHE A 119 -11.41 4.06 -5.04
N ALA A 120 -10.48 3.44 -5.77
CA ALA A 120 -10.73 2.18 -6.47
C ALA A 120 -11.14 1.06 -5.48
N ALA A 121 -10.50 1.01 -4.33
CA ALA A 121 -10.84 0.05 -3.27
C ALA A 121 -12.24 0.29 -2.68
N LEU A 122 -12.62 1.55 -2.42
CA LEU A 122 -13.96 1.91 -1.94
C LEU A 122 -15.04 1.58 -2.96
N GLN A 123 -14.77 1.80 -4.25
CA GLN A 123 -15.68 1.42 -5.35
C GLN A 123 -15.91 -0.10 -5.40
N ALA A 124 -14.87 -0.88 -5.12
CA ALA A 124 -14.95 -2.34 -5.05
C ALA A 124 -15.54 -2.87 -3.73
N GLY A 125 -16.05 -1.99 -2.87
CA GLY A 125 -16.68 -2.35 -1.60
C GLY A 125 -15.70 -2.64 -0.46
N HIS A 126 -14.40 -2.42 -0.64
CA HIS A 126 -13.41 -2.64 0.42
C HIS A 126 -13.42 -1.53 1.47
N GLN A 127 -13.01 -1.88 2.68
CA GLN A 127 -12.76 -0.90 3.75
C GLN A 127 -11.33 -0.37 3.63
N VAL A 128 -11.18 0.95 3.66
CA VAL A 128 -9.87 1.62 3.57
C VAL A 128 -9.55 2.32 4.90
N ILE A 129 -8.34 2.13 5.39
CA ILE A 129 -7.78 2.85 6.54
C ILE A 129 -6.50 3.54 6.04
N ILE A 130 -6.33 4.80 6.40
CA ILE A 130 -5.11 5.54 6.13
C ILE A 130 -4.30 5.64 7.41
N ALA A 131 -3.00 5.38 7.31
CA ALA A 131 -2.02 5.59 8.35
C ALA A 131 -0.99 6.60 7.83
N VAL A 132 -0.93 7.78 8.39
CA VAL A 132 0.08 8.80 8.05
C VAL A 132 1.18 8.76 9.09
N CYS A 133 2.40 8.47 8.64
CA CYS A 133 3.59 8.50 9.49
C CYS A 133 4.15 9.92 9.51
N HIS A 134 4.10 10.59 10.66
CA HIS A 134 4.47 11.98 10.79
C HIS A 134 5.09 12.26 12.17
N ARG A 135 6.27 12.90 12.21
CA ARG A 135 6.95 13.32 13.44
C ARG A 135 7.00 12.24 14.52
N GLN A 136 7.53 11.06 14.18
CA GLN A 136 7.63 9.90 15.09
C GLN A 136 6.27 9.35 15.59
N GLN A 137 5.18 9.67 14.94
CA GLN A 137 3.84 9.21 15.26
C GLN A 137 3.16 8.59 14.05
N VAL A 138 2.21 7.71 14.30
CA VAL A 138 1.34 7.15 13.26
C VAL A 138 -0.08 7.60 13.52
N LEU A 139 -0.59 8.44 12.62
CA LEU A 139 -1.93 8.97 12.68
C LEU A 139 -2.85 8.09 11.83
N PHE A 140 -3.83 7.47 12.47
CA PHE A 140 -4.78 6.62 11.77
C PHE A 140 -6.10 7.35 11.50
N SER A 141 -6.62 7.18 10.30
CA SER A 141 -7.99 7.60 10.00
C SER A 141 -9.02 6.69 10.68
N ARG A 142 -10.27 7.14 10.72
CA ARG A 142 -11.39 6.20 10.83
C ARG A 142 -11.40 5.27 9.61
N PRO A 143 -11.98 4.07 9.72
CA PRO A 143 -12.22 3.25 8.55
C PRO A 143 -13.20 3.94 7.59
N PHE A 144 -12.82 4.05 6.31
CA PHE A 144 -13.69 4.51 5.24
C PHE A 144 -14.37 3.30 4.61
N HIS A 145 -15.64 3.41 4.30
CA HIS A 145 -16.43 2.38 3.65
C HIS A 145 -17.47 3.00 2.74
N GLY A 146 -17.58 2.44 1.52
CA GLY A 146 -18.48 2.99 0.50
C GLY A 146 -17.92 4.21 -0.24
N GLN A 147 -18.44 4.43 -1.42
CA GLN A 147 -17.97 5.48 -2.34
C GLN A 147 -18.17 6.89 -1.77
N ASP A 148 -19.19 7.08 -0.96
CA ASP A 148 -19.51 8.39 -0.34
C ASP A 148 -18.40 8.91 0.58
N CYS A 149 -17.50 8.02 1.03
CA CYS A 149 -16.35 8.40 1.85
C CYS A 149 -15.13 8.87 1.05
N ALA A 150 -15.19 8.94 -0.27
CA ALA A 150 -14.04 9.28 -1.11
C ALA A 150 -13.52 10.71 -0.83
N ALA A 151 -14.42 11.69 -0.68
CA ALA A 151 -14.06 13.06 -0.35
C ALA A 151 -13.38 13.17 1.03
N ASP A 152 -13.87 12.43 2.02
CA ASP A 152 -13.28 12.39 3.36
C ASP A 152 -11.88 11.77 3.34
N LEU A 153 -11.68 10.73 2.53
CA LEU A 153 -10.38 10.07 2.33
C LEU A 153 -9.38 11.05 1.74
N PHE A 154 -9.76 11.76 0.67
CA PHE A 154 -8.91 12.77 0.04
C PHE A 154 -8.57 13.90 1.02
N THR A 155 -9.56 14.42 1.75
CA THR A 155 -9.40 15.47 2.74
C THR A 155 -8.45 15.05 3.86
N TYR A 156 -8.56 13.80 4.33
CA TYR A 156 -7.67 13.26 5.36
C TYR A 156 -6.20 13.24 4.89
N LEU A 157 -5.95 12.77 3.66
CA LEU A 157 -4.60 12.77 3.06
C LEU A 157 -4.07 14.19 2.83
N ALA A 158 -4.94 15.15 2.51
CA ALA A 158 -4.55 16.53 2.27
C ALA A 158 -4.23 17.33 3.55
N ALA A 159 -4.73 16.88 4.71
CA ALA A 159 -4.61 17.61 5.97
C ALA A 159 -3.19 17.64 6.56
N THR A 160 -2.33 16.66 6.21
CA THR A 160 -0.97 16.56 6.74
C THR A 160 0.03 17.28 5.83
N ARG A 161 1.04 17.89 6.44
CA ARG A 161 2.21 18.44 5.76
C ARG A 161 3.46 17.66 6.19
N PRO A 162 4.32 17.24 5.24
CA PRO A 162 5.55 16.52 5.57
C PRO A 162 6.44 17.32 6.50
N ALA A 163 6.92 16.69 7.56
CA ALA A 163 7.86 17.31 8.49
C ALA A 163 8.48 16.31 9.46
N GLY A 164 9.71 16.57 9.88
CA GLY A 164 10.42 15.80 10.87
C GLY A 164 10.86 14.42 10.36
N SER A 165 11.45 13.63 11.25
CA SER A 165 11.83 12.26 10.95
C SER A 165 10.68 11.28 11.21
N VAL A 166 10.68 10.17 10.49
CA VAL A 166 9.73 9.07 10.64
C VAL A 166 10.49 7.77 10.82
N ASP A 167 10.10 7.01 11.84
CA ASP A 167 10.53 5.64 12.01
C ASP A 167 9.45 4.69 11.50
N LEU A 168 9.66 4.13 10.30
CA LEU A 168 8.72 3.21 9.69
C LEU A 168 8.56 1.89 10.50
N SER A 169 9.51 1.54 11.39
CA SER A 169 9.37 0.38 12.26
C SER A 169 8.23 0.56 13.25
N GLN A 170 8.09 1.76 13.80
CA GLN A 170 6.97 2.10 14.69
C GLN A 170 5.63 2.03 13.94
N ALA A 171 5.61 2.41 12.65
CA ALA A 171 4.41 2.27 11.83
C ALA A 171 3.98 0.80 11.71
N VAL A 172 4.92 -0.11 11.48
CA VAL A 172 4.61 -1.54 11.39
C VAL A 172 4.14 -2.11 12.72
N ASP A 173 4.76 -1.75 13.83
CA ASP A 173 4.31 -2.19 15.16
C ASP A 173 2.91 -1.66 15.50
N ALA A 174 2.63 -0.41 15.18
CA ALA A 174 1.31 0.17 15.31
C ALA A 174 0.26 -0.50 14.41
N ILE A 175 0.64 -0.91 13.19
CA ILE A 175 -0.20 -1.67 12.27
C ILE A 175 -0.46 -3.07 12.81
N ARG A 176 0.58 -3.77 13.25
CA ARG A 176 0.47 -5.12 13.83
C ARG A 176 -0.47 -5.16 15.02
N SER A 177 -0.39 -4.17 15.91
CA SER A 177 -1.24 -4.10 17.11
C SER A 177 -2.73 -3.99 16.77
N ARG A 178 -3.09 -3.46 15.60
CA ARG A 178 -4.48 -3.29 15.18
C ARG A 178 -5.14 -4.55 14.63
N ASN A 179 -4.38 -5.56 14.22
CA ASN A 179 -4.86 -6.89 13.77
C ASN A 179 -6.05 -6.89 12.77
N ALA A 180 -6.29 -5.77 12.06
CA ALA A 180 -7.55 -5.47 11.38
C ALA A 180 -7.40 -5.14 9.89
N TYR A 181 -6.36 -5.66 9.22
CA TYR A 181 -6.10 -5.34 7.81
C TYR A 181 -5.92 -6.61 6.97
N GLY A 182 -6.36 -6.55 5.72
CA GLY A 182 -6.13 -7.59 4.72
C GLY A 182 -4.86 -7.34 3.91
N ARG A 183 -4.66 -6.11 3.43
CA ARG A 183 -3.47 -5.69 2.68
C ARG A 183 -2.97 -4.34 3.16
N VAL A 184 -1.66 -4.13 3.02
CA VAL A 184 -0.97 -2.90 3.43
C VAL A 184 -0.14 -2.40 2.25
N VAL A 185 -0.26 -1.12 1.92
CA VAL A 185 0.58 -0.46 0.92
C VAL A 185 1.33 0.67 1.58
N PHE A 186 2.64 0.66 1.45
CA PHE A 186 3.51 1.72 1.93
C PHE A 186 3.90 2.66 0.79
N PHE A 187 3.75 3.96 1.01
CA PHE A 187 4.22 5.01 0.11
C PHE A 187 5.31 5.80 0.82
N SER A 188 6.57 5.68 0.39
CA SER A 188 7.72 6.35 0.99
C SER A 188 8.85 6.44 -0.03
N ASP A 189 9.86 7.27 0.21
CA ASP A 189 11.15 7.18 -0.48
C ASP A 189 12.06 6.12 0.12
N PHE A 190 11.74 5.60 1.30
CA PHE A 190 12.52 4.63 2.08
C PHE A 190 13.98 5.08 2.34
N MET A 191 14.25 6.37 2.26
CA MET A 191 15.58 6.99 2.49
C MET A 191 15.79 7.22 3.98
N THR A 192 15.91 6.16 4.76
CA THR A 192 16.08 6.29 6.20
C THR A 192 17.48 5.83 6.63
N GLU A 193 18.05 6.46 7.67
CA GLU A 193 19.43 6.29 8.14
C GLU A 193 19.82 4.88 8.64
N ILE A 194 18.96 3.87 8.62
CA ILE A 194 19.22 2.61 9.32
C ILE A 194 19.52 1.45 8.38
N LYS A 195 20.39 0.58 8.93
CA LYS A 195 20.76 -0.71 8.33
C LYS A 195 19.53 -1.43 7.73
N VAL A 196 19.46 -1.45 6.42
CA VAL A 196 18.35 -2.00 5.62
C VAL A 196 17.97 -3.41 6.06
N ASP A 197 18.96 -4.25 6.42
CA ASP A 197 18.75 -5.64 6.80
C ASP A 197 17.89 -5.84 8.05
N THR A 198 18.01 -4.96 9.04
CA THR A 198 17.24 -5.08 10.29
C THR A 198 15.87 -4.45 10.18
N ARG A 199 15.68 -3.49 9.28
CA ARG A 199 14.44 -2.73 9.16
C ARG A 199 13.39 -3.36 8.27
N LEU A 200 13.77 -3.94 7.15
CA LEU A 200 12.80 -4.67 6.33
C LEU A 200 12.41 -6.01 6.96
N ALA A 201 13.25 -6.56 7.87
CA ALA A 201 12.93 -7.80 8.57
C ALA A 201 11.60 -7.71 9.38
N TRP A 202 11.21 -6.53 9.87
CA TRP A 202 9.94 -6.39 10.56
C TRP A 202 8.72 -6.39 9.62
N LEU A 203 8.91 -6.21 8.32
CA LEU A 203 7.87 -6.45 7.33
C LEU A 203 7.59 -7.95 7.13
N THR A 204 8.44 -8.87 7.61
CA THR A 204 8.24 -10.32 7.40
C THR A 204 6.89 -10.83 7.87
N GLY A 205 6.37 -10.31 8.98
CA GLY A 205 5.03 -10.65 9.46
C GLY A 205 3.89 -10.06 8.62
N LEU A 206 4.20 -9.13 7.72
CA LEU A 206 3.28 -8.48 6.80
C LEU A 206 3.55 -8.88 5.34
N ALA A 207 4.64 -9.59 5.05
CA ALA A 207 5.18 -9.81 3.71
C ALA A 207 4.15 -10.32 2.68
N GLU A 208 3.31 -11.27 3.05
CA GLU A 208 2.28 -11.81 2.14
C GLU A 208 1.15 -10.78 1.81
N ARG A 209 1.10 -9.66 2.53
CA ARG A 209 0.02 -8.67 2.49
C ARG A 209 0.53 -7.26 2.25
N CYS A 210 1.82 -7.10 2.06
CA CYS A 210 2.48 -5.82 1.95
C CYS A 210 2.94 -5.55 0.51
N CYS A 211 2.80 -4.30 0.06
CA CYS A 211 3.38 -3.78 -1.17
C CYS A 211 4.09 -2.47 -0.85
N LEU A 212 5.28 -2.29 -1.41
CA LEU A 212 6.08 -1.07 -1.26
C LEU A 212 5.96 -0.25 -2.54
N VAL A 213 5.57 1.02 -2.40
CA VAL A 213 5.59 2.02 -3.46
C VAL A 213 6.64 3.04 -3.10
N ARG A 214 7.76 2.99 -3.81
CA ARG A 214 8.88 3.88 -3.60
C ARG A 214 8.82 5.05 -4.55
N LEU A 215 9.00 6.25 -4.02
CA LEU A 215 8.93 7.50 -4.76
C LEU A 215 10.27 8.22 -4.69
N LEU A 216 10.94 8.32 -5.81
CA LEU A 216 12.20 9.04 -5.95
C LEU A 216 12.05 10.18 -6.96
N LYS A 217 12.86 11.23 -6.79
CA LYS A 217 13.02 12.25 -7.82
C LYS A 217 14.06 11.83 -8.84
N PRO A 218 13.99 12.32 -10.08
CA PRO A 218 15.09 12.22 -11.01
C PRO A 218 16.36 12.77 -10.37
N ASN A 219 17.44 12.02 -10.48
CA ASN A 219 18.76 12.38 -9.94
C ASN A 219 18.85 12.54 -8.41
N GLU A 220 17.82 12.16 -7.63
CA GLU A 220 17.86 12.25 -6.16
C GLU A 220 19.01 11.44 -5.55
N LEU A 221 19.41 10.36 -6.23
CA LEU A 221 20.52 9.50 -5.83
C LEU A 221 21.89 9.99 -6.35
N ILE A 222 21.92 11.16 -7.01
CA ILE A 222 23.14 11.75 -7.56
C ILE A 222 23.48 13.00 -6.78
N VAL A 223 24.68 13.03 -6.21
CA VAL A 223 25.17 14.20 -5.47
C VAL A 223 25.98 15.10 -6.39
N GLU A 224 25.34 16.16 -6.88
CA GLU A 224 25.95 17.14 -7.79
C GLU A 224 26.66 18.28 -7.05
N HIS A 225 26.24 18.59 -5.83
CA HIS A 225 26.71 19.74 -5.07
C HIS A 225 27.64 19.33 -3.92
N ASP A 226 28.51 20.22 -3.53
CA ASP A 226 29.42 20.03 -2.38
C ASP A 226 28.73 20.25 -1.02
N GLN A 227 27.44 20.57 -1.03
CA GLN A 227 26.66 20.76 0.17
C GLN A 227 25.30 20.07 -0.01
N ILE A 228 24.91 19.30 1.00
CA ILE A 228 23.59 18.73 1.12
C ILE A 228 22.95 19.17 2.44
N SER A 229 21.66 19.31 2.47
CA SER A 229 20.88 19.55 3.68
C SER A 229 20.03 18.33 3.98
N ASP A 230 20.09 17.87 5.23
CA ASP A 230 19.20 16.83 5.71
C ASP A 230 17.80 17.45 5.97
N PRO A 231 16.76 17.05 5.25
CA PRO A 231 15.45 17.64 5.38
C PRO A 231 14.74 17.28 6.71
N GLU A 232 15.21 16.25 7.39
CA GLU A 232 14.61 15.79 8.66
C GLU A 232 15.21 16.51 9.88
N SER A 233 16.52 16.71 9.89
CA SER A 233 17.23 17.36 11.01
C SER A 233 17.61 18.81 10.74
N ALA A 234 17.40 19.30 9.51
CA ALA A 234 17.87 20.59 9.01
C ALA A 234 19.41 20.79 9.12
N ARG A 235 20.16 19.72 9.32
CA ARG A 235 21.63 19.76 9.34
C ARG A 235 22.17 19.91 7.92
N ARG A 236 23.21 20.74 7.81
CA ARG A 236 23.92 20.90 6.55
C ARG A 236 25.25 20.13 6.62
N HIS A 237 25.52 19.37 5.58
CA HIS A 237 26.75 18.65 5.41
C HIS A 237 27.48 19.23 4.21
N ILE A 238 28.74 19.68 4.44
CA ILE A 238 29.64 20.17 3.40
C ILE A 238 30.63 19.07 3.14
N PHE A 239 30.78 18.67 1.91
CA PHE A 239 31.71 17.62 1.51
C PHE A 239 33.16 18.20 1.46
N SER A 240 34.10 17.47 2.07
CA SER A 240 35.52 17.68 1.84
C SER A 240 35.93 17.16 0.44
N ALA A 241 37.14 17.48 0.03
CA ALA A 241 37.74 16.91 -1.19
C ALA A 241 37.67 15.37 -1.14
N GLY A 242 36.94 14.75 -2.05
CA GLY A 242 36.67 13.31 -2.10
C GLY A 242 35.51 12.83 -1.25
N GLY A 243 34.98 13.63 -0.32
CA GLY A 243 33.84 13.25 0.54
C GLY A 243 32.56 12.95 -0.23
N ARG A 244 32.31 13.69 -1.31
CA ARG A 244 31.19 13.46 -2.23
C ARG A 244 31.23 12.07 -2.86
N GLN A 245 32.40 11.63 -3.33
CA GLN A 245 32.56 10.31 -3.94
C GLN A 245 32.32 9.19 -2.92
N VAL A 246 32.80 9.36 -1.68
CA VAL A 246 32.51 8.41 -0.59
C VAL A 246 31.03 8.36 -0.26
N PHE A 247 30.39 9.52 -0.21
CA PHE A 247 28.94 9.57 0.03
C PHE A 247 28.14 8.91 -1.11
N GLN A 248 28.51 9.19 -2.37
CA GLN A 248 27.87 8.57 -3.54
C GLN A 248 28.03 7.04 -3.52
N SER A 249 29.21 6.52 -3.15
CA SER A 249 29.44 5.08 -3.02
C SER A 249 28.59 4.46 -1.91
N ARG A 250 28.42 5.16 -0.78
CA ARG A 250 27.55 4.71 0.32
C ARG A 250 26.08 4.69 -0.09
N LEU A 251 25.65 5.70 -0.84
CA LEU A 251 24.29 5.78 -1.35
C LEU A 251 24.01 4.63 -2.33
N ALA A 252 24.94 4.35 -3.24
CA ALA A 252 24.81 3.21 -4.15
C ALA A 252 24.78 1.86 -3.40
N ALA A 253 25.61 1.70 -2.37
CA ALA A 253 25.59 0.51 -1.51
C ALA A 253 24.27 0.36 -0.74
N PHE A 254 23.70 1.47 -0.26
CA PHE A 254 22.38 1.47 0.37
C PHE A 254 21.28 1.02 -0.60
N GLU A 255 21.28 1.56 -1.83
CA GLU A 255 20.35 1.18 -2.87
C GLU A 255 20.40 -0.32 -3.16
N GLN A 256 21.59 -0.86 -3.37
CA GLN A 256 21.75 -2.28 -3.62
C GLN A 256 21.24 -3.12 -2.44
N ALA A 257 21.61 -2.73 -1.20
CA ALA A 257 21.16 -3.43 0.00
C ALA A 257 19.64 -3.38 0.18
N PHE A 258 19.01 -2.26 -0.19
CA PHE A 258 17.54 -2.13 -0.16
C PHE A 258 16.86 -3.11 -1.12
N HIS A 259 17.29 -3.11 -2.39
CA HIS A 259 16.72 -4.02 -3.39
C HIS A 259 16.97 -5.49 -3.05
N ASP A 260 18.16 -5.84 -2.57
CA ASP A 260 18.49 -7.20 -2.14
C ASP A 260 17.61 -7.65 -0.96
N ALA A 261 17.36 -6.76 -0.01
CA ALA A 261 16.51 -7.07 1.14
C ALA A 261 15.03 -7.23 0.74
N VAL A 262 14.52 -6.38 -0.14
CA VAL A 262 13.16 -6.48 -0.71
C VAL A 262 13.00 -7.81 -1.46
N ALA A 263 13.98 -8.15 -2.31
CA ALA A 263 13.97 -9.40 -3.08
C ALA A 263 14.02 -10.65 -2.16
N ARG A 264 14.90 -10.64 -1.12
CA ARG A 264 14.97 -11.75 -0.15
C ARG A 264 13.67 -11.97 0.60
N LEU A 265 12.95 -10.89 0.91
CA LEU A 265 11.67 -10.95 1.61
C LEU A 265 10.50 -11.28 0.69
N GLY A 266 10.72 -11.31 -0.64
CA GLY A 266 9.67 -11.50 -1.64
C GLY A 266 8.59 -10.41 -1.58
N LEU A 267 8.97 -9.19 -1.20
CA LEU A 267 8.05 -8.05 -1.11
C LEU A 267 7.82 -7.47 -2.51
N PRO A 268 6.56 -7.28 -2.93
CA PRO A 268 6.25 -6.48 -4.09
C PRO A 268 6.78 -5.05 -3.92
N LEU A 269 7.54 -4.58 -4.89
CA LEU A 269 8.10 -3.22 -4.94
C LEU A 269 7.75 -2.56 -6.26
N VAL A 270 7.22 -1.34 -6.17
CA VAL A 270 7.02 -0.46 -7.32
C VAL A 270 7.90 0.77 -7.13
N ASP A 271 8.96 0.87 -7.93
CA ASP A 271 9.83 2.04 -7.97
C ASP A 271 9.27 3.05 -8.97
N LEU A 272 9.02 4.27 -8.52
CA LEU A 272 8.45 5.35 -9.31
C LEU A 272 9.35 6.59 -9.27
N GLN A 273 9.52 7.23 -10.42
CA GLN A 273 10.15 8.55 -10.50
C GLN A 273 9.07 9.63 -10.55
N VAL A 274 9.15 10.57 -9.62
CA VAL A 274 8.24 11.71 -9.57
C VAL A 274 8.50 12.62 -10.76
N GLY A 275 7.44 12.88 -11.54
CA GLY A 275 7.54 13.63 -12.80
C GLY A 275 7.37 12.77 -14.06
N ASP A 276 7.35 11.45 -13.92
CA ASP A 276 6.95 10.54 -14.98
C ASP A 276 5.43 10.64 -15.27
N ASP A 277 4.95 9.86 -16.22
CA ASP A 277 3.52 9.80 -16.49
C ASP A 277 2.76 9.19 -15.31
N PHE A 278 1.88 9.98 -14.70
CA PHE A 278 1.12 9.58 -13.52
C PHE A 278 0.17 8.40 -13.80
N HIS A 279 -0.37 8.28 -15.03
CA HIS A 279 -1.19 7.12 -15.40
C HIS A 279 -0.38 5.84 -15.46
N VAL A 280 0.86 5.91 -15.96
CA VAL A 280 1.78 4.77 -15.95
C VAL A 280 2.12 4.36 -14.51
N ALA A 281 2.36 5.33 -13.63
CA ALA A 281 2.58 5.07 -12.22
C ALA A 281 1.38 4.39 -11.55
N CYS A 282 0.15 4.89 -11.78
CA CYS A 282 -1.06 4.25 -11.31
C CYS A 282 -1.20 2.82 -11.81
N ASN A 283 -0.96 2.58 -13.12
CA ASN A 283 -1.01 1.24 -13.70
C ASN A 283 -0.04 0.28 -13.02
N SER A 284 1.20 0.74 -12.75
CA SER A 284 2.22 -0.07 -12.08
C SER A 284 1.81 -0.46 -10.68
N VAL A 285 1.31 0.49 -9.88
CA VAL A 285 0.82 0.24 -8.52
C VAL A 285 -0.37 -0.72 -8.54
N MET A 286 -1.34 -0.49 -9.43
CA MET A 286 -2.54 -1.33 -9.53
C MET A 286 -2.20 -2.75 -10.00
N ALA A 287 -1.28 -2.90 -10.95
CA ALA A 287 -0.86 -4.22 -11.45
C ALA A 287 -0.21 -5.06 -10.36
N GLU A 288 0.65 -4.44 -9.54
CA GLU A 288 1.35 -5.14 -8.46
C GLU A 288 0.43 -5.45 -7.28
N PHE A 289 -0.50 -4.54 -7.00
CA PHE A 289 -1.43 -4.70 -5.89
C PHE A 289 -2.51 -5.77 -6.13
N GLY A 290 -2.64 -6.29 -7.36
CA GLY A 290 -3.49 -7.43 -7.66
C GLY A 290 -4.79 -7.12 -8.37
N VAL A 291 -4.85 -6.04 -9.11
CA VAL A 291 -5.88 -5.83 -10.14
C VAL A 291 -5.64 -6.86 -11.24
N GLY A 292 -6.64 -7.70 -11.47
CA GLY A 292 -6.56 -8.73 -12.51
C GLY A 292 -6.16 -8.10 -13.83
N LYS A 293 -5.11 -8.65 -14.45
CA LYS A 293 -4.79 -8.35 -15.84
C LYS A 293 -6.05 -8.62 -16.65
N THR A 294 -6.73 -7.57 -17.07
CA THR A 294 -7.67 -7.66 -18.18
C THR A 294 -6.81 -8.11 -19.35
N ARG A 295 -6.95 -9.37 -19.76
CA ARG A 295 -6.46 -9.80 -21.07
C ARG A 295 -7.14 -8.89 -22.09
N HIS A 296 -6.42 -7.92 -22.61
CA HIS A 296 -6.77 -7.38 -23.93
C HIS A 296 -6.76 -8.59 -24.86
N GLN A 297 -7.95 -9.07 -25.19
CA GLN A 297 -8.13 -9.89 -26.37
C GLN A 297 -7.69 -9.01 -27.54
N ALA A 298 -6.51 -9.33 -28.08
CA ALA A 298 -6.16 -8.90 -29.41
C ALA A 298 -7.21 -9.48 -30.38
N VAL A 299 -7.93 -8.59 -31.03
CA VAL A 299 -8.66 -8.87 -32.25
C VAL A 299 -7.70 -8.65 -33.41
#